data_4c202b98bab1e7e2828648631d919817
#
_entry.id   4c202b98bab1e7e2828648631d919817
#
_cell.length_a   1.000
_cell.length_b   1.000
_cell.length_c   1.000
_cell.angle_alpha   90.00
_cell.angle_beta   90.00
_cell.angle_gamma   90.00
#
_symmetry.space_group_name_H-M   'P 1'
#
loop_
_entity.id
_entity.type
_entity.pdbx_description
1 polymer ?
#
loop_
_entity_poly.entity_id
_entity_poly.type
_entity_poly.pdbx_seq_one_letter_code
_entity_poly.pdbx_strand_id
1 'polypeptide(L)'
;MSTAPPGTGQASAGRPAATVEFESVTKRYEAGRGAPGAVNDLSFSVPAGRICVLVGPSGCGKTTSLKMVNRLIEPTAGRILLDGVDITTRDVTELRRGIGYVIQQVGLFPHLTIGDNVAVVPRLLGWPTNRQRERADELLALVGLDPAAYRSRYPAQLSGGERQRVGVARALAADPPLMLMDEPFGAVDPIVRERLQNEFLRLQRDLAKTILFVTHDIDEAIKMGDLVAVMQQGGVLAQFAPPAELLARPVSDFVARFVGADRGLKGLSLVRVRDVPLRAAVTARPGEPAGPARERILADPFPYVLLVDGEERPIGWLDQDDLPAEGGLNAEHAIPMSPLLEPETTLKDALSMLLAAEVQAGIAVDGQGRVMGLLTADDIGAYTRPGASPTDRTDGP
;
A
#
# COMPACT_ATOMS: atom_id res chain seq x y z
N MET A 1 -0.42 -34.69 -45.92
CA MET A 1 -1.05 -33.41 -45.50
C MET A 1 -1.20 -33.49 -43.97
N SER A 2 -0.26 -32.88 -43.28
CA SER A 2 -0.19 -32.88 -41.82
C SER A 2 -0.81 -31.59 -41.30
N THR A 3 -1.91 -31.70 -40.57
CA THR A 3 -2.55 -30.55 -39.91
C THR A 3 -1.93 -30.36 -38.53
N ALA A 4 -1.20 -29.29 -38.34
CA ALA A 4 -0.71 -28.85 -37.04
C ALA A 4 -1.88 -28.38 -36.15
N PRO A 5 -1.83 -28.59 -34.81
CA PRO A 5 -2.86 -28.10 -33.88
C PRO A 5 -2.77 -26.59 -33.70
N PRO A 6 -3.89 -25.90 -33.39
CA PRO A 6 -3.89 -24.45 -33.16
C PRO A 6 -3.14 -24.11 -31.89
N GLY A 7 -2.31 -23.08 -31.97
CA GLY A 7 -1.43 -22.62 -30.93
C GLY A 7 -2.19 -22.23 -29.64
N THR A 8 -1.63 -22.71 -28.55
CA THR A 8 -1.91 -22.27 -27.14
C THR A 8 -1.84 -20.77 -27.04
N GLY A 9 -2.94 -20.18 -26.51
CA GLY A 9 -3.07 -18.74 -26.30
C GLY A 9 -1.90 -18.17 -25.51
N GLN A 10 -1.15 -17.28 -26.13
CA GLN A 10 -0.23 -16.39 -25.44
C GLN A 10 -1.06 -15.49 -24.52
N ALA A 11 -0.85 -15.64 -23.23
CA ALA A 11 -1.25 -14.59 -22.26
C ALA A 11 -0.68 -13.26 -22.77
N SER A 12 -1.53 -12.31 -23.07
CA SER A 12 -1.17 -10.97 -23.55
C SER A 12 -0.24 -10.35 -22.50
N ALA A 13 1.05 -10.28 -22.81
CA ALA A 13 1.96 -9.48 -22.00
C ALA A 13 1.41 -8.06 -21.98
N GLY A 14 1.05 -7.56 -20.77
CA GLY A 14 0.48 -6.23 -20.58
C GLY A 14 1.42 -5.14 -21.13
N ARG A 15 0.87 -3.97 -21.48
CA ARG A 15 1.71 -2.84 -21.90
C ARG A 15 2.72 -2.51 -20.80
N PRO A 16 4.00 -2.29 -21.12
CA PRO A 16 5.00 -1.89 -20.13
C PRO A 16 4.57 -0.59 -19.42
N ALA A 17 4.95 -0.46 -18.16
CA ALA A 17 4.71 0.76 -17.40
C ALA A 17 5.54 1.92 -17.98
N ALA A 18 5.00 3.14 -17.94
CA ALA A 18 5.64 4.33 -18.47
C ALA A 18 6.39 5.12 -17.38
N THR A 19 7.47 5.83 -17.73
CA THR A 19 8.06 6.87 -16.87
C THR A 19 7.27 8.16 -16.98
N VAL A 20 7.24 8.96 -15.89
CA VAL A 20 6.66 10.32 -15.91
C VAL A 20 7.67 11.31 -15.36
N GLU A 21 7.97 12.36 -16.11
CA GLU A 21 8.94 13.36 -15.70
C GLU A 21 8.32 14.76 -15.79
N PHE A 22 8.49 15.53 -14.72
CA PHE A 22 8.13 16.95 -14.66
C PHE A 22 9.43 17.75 -14.72
N GLU A 23 9.54 18.63 -15.71
CA GLU A 23 10.70 19.51 -15.91
C GLU A 23 10.28 20.96 -15.79
N SER A 24 10.59 21.60 -14.66
CA SER A 24 10.32 23.01 -14.34
C SER A 24 8.87 23.44 -14.64
N VAL A 25 7.92 22.56 -14.34
CA VAL A 25 6.51 22.74 -14.68
C VAL A 25 5.89 23.84 -13.84
N THR A 26 5.32 24.83 -14.49
CA THR A 26 4.64 25.96 -13.88
C THR A 26 3.23 26.12 -14.43
N LYS A 27 2.25 26.34 -13.54
CA LYS A 27 0.89 26.72 -13.91
C LYS A 27 0.44 27.96 -13.18
N ARG A 28 0.14 29.00 -13.96
CA ARG A 28 -0.49 30.23 -13.47
C ARG A 28 -1.86 30.36 -14.12
N TYR A 29 -2.89 30.63 -13.31
CA TYR A 29 -4.19 31.03 -13.82
C TYR A 29 -4.22 32.54 -13.97
N GLU A 30 -4.97 33.06 -14.92
CA GLU A 30 -5.18 34.49 -15.12
C GLU A 30 -6.03 35.07 -13.97
N ALA A 31 -5.44 35.23 -12.81
CA ALA A 31 -6.02 35.94 -11.68
C ALA A 31 -5.03 37.02 -11.29
N GLY A 32 -5.33 38.29 -11.64
CA GLY A 32 -4.62 39.52 -11.24
C GLY A 32 -3.08 39.46 -11.15
N ARG A 33 -2.38 40.51 -11.56
CA ARG A 33 -0.91 40.60 -11.42
C ARG A 33 -0.53 40.42 -9.97
N GLY A 34 0.16 39.26 -9.65
CA GLY A 34 0.69 38.98 -8.31
C GLY A 34 0.06 37.79 -7.59
N ALA A 35 -0.97 37.12 -8.14
CA ALA A 35 -1.49 35.88 -7.53
C ALA A 35 -0.44 34.75 -7.63
N PRO A 36 -0.20 33.99 -6.53
CA PRO A 36 0.71 32.84 -6.57
C PRO A 36 0.23 31.83 -7.63
N GLY A 37 1.16 31.24 -8.37
CA GLY A 37 0.85 30.17 -9.31
C GLY A 37 0.24 28.97 -8.58
N ALA A 38 -0.61 28.23 -9.29
CA ALA A 38 -1.14 26.97 -8.74
C ALA A 38 -0.05 25.89 -8.65
N VAL A 39 0.96 25.95 -9.52
CA VAL A 39 2.16 25.11 -9.55
C VAL A 39 3.34 25.98 -9.94
N ASN A 40 4.46 25.89 -9.24
CA ASN A 40 5.66 26.66 -9.47
C ASN A 40 6.89 25.75 -9.55
N ASP A 41 7.56 25.76 -10.70
CA ASP A 41 8.85 25.11 -10.97
C ASP A 41 8.92 23.66 -10.46
N LEU A 42 7.86 22.90 -10.72
CA LEU A 42 7.73 21.52 -10.25
C LEU A 42 8.62 20.60 -11.09
N SER A 43 9.61 19.96 -10.45
CA SER A 43 10.54 19.04 -11.10
C SER A 43 10.72 17.76 -10.27
N PHE A 44 10.36 16.61 -10.82
CA PHE A 44 10.61 15.28 -10.28
C PHE A 44 10.38 14.22 -11.35
N SER A 45 10.90 13.01 -11.13
CA SER A 45 10.75 11.87 -12.04
C SER A 45 10.18 10.66 -11.31
N VAL A 46 9.20 9.99 -11.94
CA VAL A 46 8.59 8.76 -11.45
C VAL A 46 9.02 7.61 -12.34
N PRO A 47 9.80 6.66 -11.80
CA PRO A 47 10.20 5.46 -12.54
C PRO A 47 9.01 4.60 -12.95
N ALA A 48 9.18 3.83 -14.03
CA ALA A 48 8.17 2.89 -14.48
C ALA A 48 7.81 1.86 -13.39
N GLY A 49 6.51 1.56 -13.25
CA GLY A 49 6.00 0.57 -12.31
C GLY A 49 5.91 1.03 -10.86
N ARG A 50 6.19 2.31 -10.56
CA ARG A 50 6.15 2.86 -9.22
C ARG A 50 4.89 3.69 -8.95
N ILE A 51 4.46 3.66 -7.70
CA ILE A 51 3.42 4.56 -7.19
C ILE A 51 4.10 5.82 -6.65
N CYS A 52 3.80 6.97 -7.25
CA CYS A 52 4.19 8.26 -6.72
C CYS A 52 2.96 8.98 -6.15
N VAL A 53 3.02 9.34 -4.88
CA VAL A 53 1.93 10.05 -4.20
C VAL A 53 2.26 11.53 -4.07
N LEU A 54 1.41 12.39 -4.63
CA LEU A 54 1.44 13.83 -4.42
C LEU A 54 0.57 14.14 -3.19
N VAL A 55 1.18 14.68 -2.14
CA VAL A 55 0.51 14.99 -0.88
C VAL A 55 0.80 16.44 -0.45
N GLY A 56 -0.11 17.03 0.30
CA GLY A 56 0.05 18.40 0.80
C GLY A 56 -1.29 19.06 1.11
N PRO A 57 -1.29 20.28 1.67
CA PRO A 57 -2.50 21.01 2.06
C PRO A 57 -3.42 21.29 0.87
N SER A 58 -4.68 21.59 1.16
CA SER A 58 -5.65 21.95 0.12
C SER A 58 -5.17 23.17 -0.68
N GLY A 59 -5.36 23.14 -2.00
CA GLY A 59 -4.96 24.23 -2.88
C GLY A 59 -3.47 24.31 -3.24
N CYS A 60 -2.62 23.36 -2.79
CA CYS A 60 -1.20 23.36 -3.15
C CYS A 60 -0.86 22.83 -4.56
N GLY A 61 -1.84 22.61 -5.43
CA GLY A 61 -1.57 22.28 -6.85
C GLY A 61 -1.58 20.80 -7.22
N LYS A 62 -1.82 19.86 -6.30
CA LYS A 62 -1.80 18.40 -6.58
C LYS A 62 -2.71 17.98 -7.75
N THR A 63 -4.01 18.26 -7.64
CA THR A 63 -4.99 17.97 -8.70
C THR A 63 -4.68 18.72 -9.99
N THR A 64 -4.12 19.95 -9.90
CA THR A 64 -3.66 20.70 -11.08
C THR A 64 -2.53 19.98 -11.79
N SER A 65 -1.54 19.48 -11.03
CA SER A 65 -0.42 18.68 -11.58
C SER A 65 -0.93 17.42 -12.25
N LEU A 66 -1.85 16.69 -11.63
CA LEU A 66 -2.46 15.49 -12.22
C LEU A 66 -3.21 15.81 -13.53
N LYS A 67 -3.99 16.92 -13.54
CA LYS A 67 -4.73 17.37 -14.72
C LYS A 67 -3.81 17.81 -15.86
N MET A 68 -2.61 18.32 -15.55
CA MET A 68 -1.62 18.67 -16.57
C MET A 68 -1.06 17.41 -17.26
N VAL A 69 -0.79 16.33 -16.55
CA VAL A 69 -0.35 15.05 -17.15
C VAL A 69 -1.37 14.54 -18.16
N ASN A 70 -2.67 14.65 -17.85
CA ASN A 70 -3.75 14.25 -18.76
C ASN A 70 -4.13 15.34 -19.80
N ARG A 71 -3.37 16.43 -19.87
CA ARG A 71 -3.63 17.59 -20.74
C ARG A 71 -5.07 18.12 -20.67
N LEU A 72 -5.70 18.00 -19.48
CA LEU A 72 -6.95 18.71 -19.17
C LEU A 72 -6.69 20.19 -18.89
N ILE A 73 -5.47 20.50 -18.50
CA ILE A 73 -4.94 21.83 -18.25
C ILE A 73 -3.54 21.85 -18.87
N GLU A 74 -3.22 22.87 -19.67
CA GLU A 74 -1.87 23.04 -20.21
C GLU A 74 -0.98 23.77 -19.19
N PRO A 75 0.30 23.39 -19.05
CA PRO A 75 1.27 24.15 -18.27
C PRO A 75 1.49 25.54 -18.89
N THR A 76 1.86 26.52 -18.05
CA THR A 76 2.23 27.86 -18.52
C THR A 76 3.70 27.92 -18.92
N ALA A 77 4.56 27.11 -18.29
CA ALA A 77 5.96 26.93 -18.61
C ALA A 77 6.43 25.53 -18.15
N GLY A 78 7.59 25.11 -18.64
CA GLY A 78 8.13 23.77 -18.41
C GLY A 78 7.43 22.74 -19.28
N ARG A 79 7.76 21.46 -19.08
CA ARG A 79 7.19 20.35 -19.86
C ARG A 79 7.02 19.10 -19.00
N ILE A 80 6.12 18.23 -19.46
CA ILE A 80 5.87 16.91 -18.85
C ILE A 80 6.21 15.87 -19.93
N LEU A 81 7.07 14.92 -19.55
CA LEU A 81 7.45 13.83 -20.44
C LEU A 81 6.78 12.52 -19.99
N LEU A 82 6.33 11.74 -20.93
CA LEU A 82 5.85 10.37 -20.76
C LEU A 82 6.71 9.46 -21.63
N ASP A 83 7.53 8.59 -21.01
CA ASP A 83 8.57 7.80 -21.67
C ASP A 83 9.54 8.68 -22.47
N GLY A 84 10.00 9.79 -21.87
CA GLY A 84 10.93 10.74 -22.51
C GLY A 84 10.31 11.58 -23.63
N VAL A 85 9.02 11.41 -23.95
CA VAL A 85 8.32 12.17 -25.02
C VAL A 85 7.43 13.23 -24.40
N ASP A 86 7.61 14.48 -24.81
CA ASP A 86 6.76 15.60 -24.37
C ASP A 86 5.29 15.32 -24.72
N ILE A 87 4.43 15.33 -23.72
CA ILE A 87 2.99 15.04 -23.89
C ILE A 87 2.30 16.05 -24.82
N THR A 88 2.83 17.28 -24.95
CA THR A 88 2.25 18.33 -25.81
C THR A 88 2.42 18.01 -27.30
N THR A 89 3.38 17.17 -27.67
CA THR A 89 3.64 16.76 -29.06
C THR A 89 2.75 15.59 -29.49
N ARG A 90 2.05 14.93 -28.56
CA ARG A 90 1.15 13.80 -28.87
C ARG A 90 -0.26 14.29 -29.20
N ASP A 91 -1.00 13.52 -29.99
CA ASP A 91 -2.45 13.74 -30.12
C ASP A 91 -3.13 13.59 -28.75
N VAL A 92 -3.97 14.56 -28.39
CA VAL A 92 -4.63 14.61 -27.06
C VAL A 92 -5.55 13.42 -26.84
N THR A 93 -6.23 12.96 -27.88
CA THR A 93 -7.17 11.83 -27.77
C THR A 93 -6.41 10.52 -27.57
N GLU A 94 -5.32 10.31 -28.30
CA GLU A 94 -4.46 9.14 -28.15
C GLU A 94 -3.78 9.11 -26.78
N LEU A 95 -3.25 10.25 -26.32
CA LEU A 95 -2.67 10.39 -24.99
C LEU A 95 -3.68 9.95 -23.92
N ARG A 96 -4.89 10.53 -23.93
CA ARG A 96 -5.93 10.24 -22.92
C ARG A 96 -6.46 8.82 -22.99
N ARG A 97 -6.51 8.19 -24.15
CA ARG A 97 -6.85 6.76 -24.30
C ARG A 97 -5.77 5.84 -23.77
N GLY A 98 -4.52 6.32 -23.70
CA GLY A 98 -3.38 5.61 -23.13
C GLY A 98 -3.23 5.79 -21.61
N ILE A 99 -4.02 6.66 -20.97
CA ILE A 99 -3.94 6.95 -19.53
C ILE A 99 -5.21 6.48 -18.83
N GLY A 100 -5.05 5.67 -17.78
CA GLY A 100 -6.14 5.33 -16.88
C GLY A 100 -6.40 6.47 -15.90
N TYR A 101 -7.64 6.97 -15.80
CA TYR A 101 -7.93 8.09 -14.90
C TYR A 101 -9.07 7.77 -13.94
N VAL A 102 -8.76 7.75 -12.64
CA VAL A 102 -9.72 7.65 -11.55
C VAL A 102 -9.91 9.05 -10.97
N ILE A 103 -11.09 9.62 -11.15
CA ILE A 103 -11.44 10.97 -10.66
C ILE A 103 -12.08 10.89 -9.28
N GLN A 104 -11.96 11.97 -8.49
CA GLN A 104 -12.45 12.10 -7.11
C GLN A 104 -13.94 11.73 -6.96
N GLN A 105 -14.79 12.10 -7.91
CA GLN A 105 -16.20 11.74 -7.95
C GLN A 105 -16.45 10.60 -8.94
N VAL A 106 -15.93 9.45 -8.76
CA VAL A 106 -15.97 8.21 -9.57
C VAL A 106 -16.37 8.37 -11.07
N GLY A 107 -17.27 9.31 -11.40
CA GLY A 107 -17.66 9.69 -12.77
C GLY A 107 -18.16 8.54 -13.63
N LEU A 108 -18.87 7.57 -13.03
CA LEU A 108 -19.53 6.52 -13.81
C LEU A 108 -20.70 7.12 -14.60
N PHE A 109 -20.89 6.64 -15.83
CA PHE A 109 -22.02 7.02 -16.66
C PHE A 109 -23.31 6.39 -16.10
N PRO A 110 -24.26 7.18 -15.58
CA PRO A 110 -25.42 6.65 -14.84
C PRO A 110 -26.39 5.85 -15.72
N HIS A 111 -26.39 6.09 -17.03
CA HIS A 111 -27.22 5.44 -18.03
C HIS A 111 -26.58 4.17 -18.63
N LEU A 112 -25.35 3.86 -18.28
CA LEU A 112 -24.65 2.64 -18.71
C LEU A 112 -24.65 1.62 -17.59
N THR A 113 -24.69 0.33 -17.95
CA THR A 113 -24.46 -0.76 -17.00
C THR A 113 -23.02 -0.71 -16.46
N ILE A 114 -22.75 -1.47 -15.40
CA ILE A 114 -21.40 -1.55 -14.82
C ILE A 114 -20.42 -2.15 -15.83
N GLY A 115 -20.80 -3.21 -16.53
CA GLY A 115 -19.97 -3.79 -17.59
C GLY A 115 -19.69 -2.79 -18.74
N ASP A 116 -20.72 -2.04 -19.15
CA ASP A 116 -20.56 -1.00 -20.19
C ASP A 116 -19.68 0.16 -19.71
N ASN A 117 -19.77 0.56 -18.44
CA ASN A 117 -18.89 1.56 -17.85
C ASN A 117 -17.42 1.12 -17.91
N VAL A 118 -17.12 -0.12 -17.55
CA VAL A 118 -15.75 -0.66 -17.66
C VAL A 118 -15.30 -0.72 -19.11
N ALA A 119 -16.18 -1.10 -20.03
CA ALA A 119 -15.87 -1.27 -21.45
C ALA A 119 -15.77 0.04 -22.27
N VAL A 120 -15.99 1.22 -21.67
CA VAL A 120 -16.02 2.49 -22.41
C VAL A 120 -14.73 2.72 -23.21
N VAL A 121 -13.55 2.61 -22.59
CA VAL A 121 -12.28 2.87 -23.28
C VAL A 121 -11.95 1.79 -24.30
N PRO A 122 -12.05 0.47 -24.00
CA PRO A 122 -11.96 -0.58 -25.00
C PRO A 122 -12.87 -0.38 -26.22
N ARG A 123 -14.12 0.08 -26.00
CA ARG A 123 -15.06 0.40 -27.09
C ARG A 123 -14.55 1.55 -27.96
N LEU A 124 -14.03 2.63 -27.36
CA LEU A 124 -13.42 3.76 -28.07
C LEU A 124 -12.16 3.37 -28.85
N LEU A 125 -11.48 2.31 -28.41
CA LEU A 125 -10.33 1.73 -29.11
C LEU A 125 -10.72 0.73 -30.20
N GLY A 126 -12.03 0.51 -30.44
CA GLY A 126 -12.52 -0.39 -31.47
C GLY A 126 -12.35 -1.89 -31.15
N TRP A 127 -12.25 -2.26 -29.87
CA TRP A 127 -12.13 -3.68 -29.52
C TRP A 127 -13.43 -4.43 -29.90
N PRO A 128 -13.33 -5.72 -30.31
CA PRO A 128 -14.49 -6.57 -30.55
C PRO A 128 -15.35 -6.70 -29.26
N THR A 129 -16.68 -6.78 -29.44
CA THR A 129 -17.66 -6.80 -28.32
C THR A 129 -17.42 -7.96 -27.37
N ASN A 130 -17.06 -9.14 -27.85
CA ASN A 130 -16.71 -10.29 -27.01
C ASN A 130 -15.50 -9.98 -26.11
N ARG A 131 -14.44 -9.42 -26.68
CA ARG A 131 -13.23 -9.02 -25.91
C ARG A 131 -13.53 -7.93 -24.90
N GLN A 132 -14.40 -6.94 -25.26
CA GLN A 132 -14.84 -5.91 -24.30
C GLN A 132 -15.54 -6.53 -23.08
N ARG A 133 -16.41 -7.52 -23.32
CA ARG A 133 -17.14 -8.21 -22.27
C ARG A 133 -16.23 -9.07 -21.38
N GLU A 134 -15.38 -9.88 -21.98
CA GLU A 134 -14.38 -10.71 -21.28
C GLU A 134 -13.48 -9.84 -20.39
N ARG A 135 -12.99 -8.72 -20.93
CA ARG A 135 -12.16 -7.78 -20.17
C ARG A 135 -12.91 -7.10 -19.03
N ALA A 136 -14.17 -6.74 -19.23
CA ALA A 136 -14.99 -6.19 -18.17
C ALA A 136 -15.23 -7.20 -17.05
N ASP A 137 -15.52 -8.45 -17.39
CA ASP A 137 -15.74 -9.53 -16.42
C ASP A 137 -14.44 -9.83 -15.64
N GLU A 138 -13.30 -9.93 -16.34
CA GLU A 138 -11.96 -10.09 -15.72
C GLU A 138 -11.68 -8.97 -14.69
N LEU A 139 -11.90 -7.72 -15.07
CA LEU A 139 -11.59 -6.58 -14.21
C LEU A 139 -12.58 -6.41 -13.06
N LEU A 140 -13.84 -6.76 -13.25
CA LEU A 140 -14.81 -6.80 -12.14
C LEU A 140 -14.39 -7.86 -11.11
N ALA A 141 -14.03 -9.06 -11.56
CA ALA A 141 -13.51 -10.10 -10.67
C ALA A 141 -12.23 -9.62 -9.94
N LEU A 142 -11.31 -8.98 -10.67
CA LEU A 142 -10.06 -8.44 -10.15
C LEU A 142 -10.28 -7.43 -9.01
N VAL A 143 -11.31 -6.58 -9.11
CA VAL A 143 -11.66 -5.62 -8.05
C VAL A 143 -12.62 -6.19 -7.00
N GLY A 144 -12.82 -7.51 -6.95
CA GLY A 144 -13.65 -8.19 -5.96
C GLY A 144 -15.16 -7.98 -6.14
N LEU A 145 -15.62 -7.78 -7.38
CA LEU A 145 -17.02 -7.70 -7.75
C LEU A 145 -17.37 -8.90 -8.67
N ASP A 146 -18.27 -9.78 -8.21
CA ASP A 146 -18.70 -10.92 -9.03
C ASP A 146 -19.34 -10.44 -10.35
N PRO A 147 -18.74 -10.76 -11.51
CA PRO A 147 -19.24 -10.31 -12.81
C PRO A 147 -20.69 -10.75 -13.08
N ALA A 148 -21.09 -11.94 -12.62
CA ALA A 148 -22.43 -12.45 -12.82
C ALA A 148 -23.49 -11.60 -12.09
N ALA A 149 -23.14 -11.10 -10.90
CA ALA A 149 -24.01 -10.29 -10.07
C ALA A 149 -23.99 -8.79 -10.42
N TYR A 150 -22.85 -8.27 -10.89
CA TYR A 150 -22.65 -6.81 -11.00
C TYR A 150 -22.67 -6.27 -12.42
N ARG A 151 -22.27 -7.04 -13.44
CA ARG A 151 -22.11 -6.55 -14.82
C ARG A 151 -23.35 -5.83 -15.36
N SER A 152 -24.55 -6.34 -15.10
CA SER A 152 -25.83 -5.81 -15.60
C SER A 152 -26.45 -4.72 -14.71
N ARG A 153 -25.88 -4.47 -13.53
CA ARG A 153 -26.37 -3.40 -12.64
C ARG A 153 -26.02 -2.02 -13.19
N TYR A 154 -26.69 -1.01 -12.65
CA TYR A 154 -26.41 0.40 -12.91
C TYR A 154 -25.72 1.05 -11.71
N PRO A 155 -24.96 2.15 -11.89
CA PRO A 155 -24.24 2.83 -10.82
C PRO A 155 -25.09 3.20 -9.59
N ALA A 156 -26.38 3.53 -9.80
CA ALA A 156 -27.31 3.86 -8.72
C ALA A 156 -27.60 2.69 -7.76
N GLN A 157 -27.35 1.45 -8.19
CA GLN A 157 -27.57 0.24 -7.42
C GLN A 157 -26.35 -0.19 -6.60
N LEU A 158 -25.26 0.59 -6.64
CA LEU A 158 -23.99 0.29 -5.99
C LEU A 158 -23.76 1.22 -4.80
N SER A 159 -23.09 0.69 -3.75
CA SER A 159 -22.52 1.49 -2.67
C SER A 159 -21.39 2.42 -3.18
N GLY A 160 -20.98 3.39 -2.38
CA GLY A 160 -19.87 4.28 -2.72
C GLY A 160 -18.57 3.52 -3.02
N GLY A 161 -18.21 2.56 -2.17
CA GLY A 161 -17.02 1.73 -2.33
C GLY A 161 -17.08 0.82 -3.57
N GLU A 162 -18.26 0.24 -3.88
CA GLU A 162 -18.44 -0.55 -5.11
C GLU A 162 -18.29 0.32 -6.37
N ARG A 163 -18.87 1.52 -6.36
CA ARG A 163 -18.67 2.49 -7.46
C ARG A 163 -17.22 2.82 -7.66
N GLN A 164 -16.46 3.01 -6.55
CA GLN A 164 -15.03 3.28 -6.59
C GLN A 164 -14.25 2.14 -7.26
N ARG A 165 -14.52 0.88 -6.88
CA ARG A 165 -13.91 -0.31 -7.49
C ARG A 165 -14.20 -0.40 -8.99
N VAL A 166 -15.42 -0.11 -9.40
CA VAL A 166 -15.78 -0.03 -10.84
C VAL A 166 -14.98 1.08 -11.53
N GLY A 167 -14.77 2.23 -10.87
CA GLY A 167 -13.93 3.32 -11.39
C GLY A 167 -12.49 2.88 -11.65
N VAL A 168 -11.91 2.10 -10.73
CA VAL A 168 -10.57 1.50 -10.90
C VAL A 168 -10.58 0.48 -12.05
N ALA A 169 -11.58 -0.42 -12.10
CA ALA A 169 -11.71 -1.39 -13.20
C ALA A 169 -11.81 -0.70 -14.55
N ARG A 170 -12.60 0.38 -14.67
CA ARG A 170 -12.70 1.19 -15.90
C ARG A 170 -11.36 1.80 -16.29
N ALA A 171 -10.61 2.35 -15.32
CA ALA A 171 -9.31 2.95 -15.58
C ALA A 171 -8.29 1.92 -16.11
N LEU A 172 -8.37 0.66 -15.65
CA LEU A 172 -7.51 -0.45 -16.07
C LEU A 172 -7.95 -1.11 -17.40
N ALA A 173 -9.15 -0.80 -17.91
CA ALA A 173 -9.77 -1.58 -18.98
C ALA A 173 -8.96 -1.64 -20.27
N ALA A 174 -8.29 -0.55 -20.63
CA ALA A 174 -7.45 -0.45 -21.84
C ALA A 174 -5.98 -0.88 -21.59
N ASP A 175 -5.66 -1.44 -20.43
CA ASP A 175 -4.31 -1.78 -19.99
C ASP A 175 -3.33 -0.60 -20.13
N PRO A 176 -3.59 0.54 -19.46
CA PRO A 176 -2.77 1.73 -19.61
C PRO A 176 -1.39 1.58 -18.97
N PRO A 177 -0.32 2.16 -19.55
CA PRO A 177 1.01 2.20 -18.95
C PRO A 177 1.10 3.15 -17.73
N LEU A 178 0.18 4.11 -17.64
CA LEU A 178 0.10 5.12 -16.58
C LEU A 178 -1.32 5.23 -16.05
N MET A 179 -1.46 5.28 -14.72
CA MET A 179 -2.72 5.59 -14.05
C MET A 179 -2.61 6.90 -13.26
N LEU A 180 -3.64 7.70 -13.33
CA LEU A 180 -3.82 8.93 -12.56
C LEU A 180 -4.97 8.72 -11.59
N MET A 181 -4.77 9.03 -10.30
CA MET A 181 -5.78 8.85 -9.26
C MET A 181 -5.90 10.13 -8.42
N ASP A 182 -7.07 10.75 -8.46
CA ASP A 182 -7.36 11.98 -7.72
C ASP A 182 -8.26 11.66 -6.51
N GLU A 183 -7.67 11.61 -5.31
CA GLU A 183 -8.32 11.26 -4.04
C GLU A 183 -9.23 10.03 -4.12
N PRO A 184 -8.73 8.88 -4.61
CA PRO A 184 -9.58 7.72 -4.94
C PRO A 184 -10.30 7.10 -3.74
N PHE A 185 -9.85 7.34 -2.51
CA PHE A 185 -10.45 6.79 -1.28
C PHE A 185 -11.10 7.86 -0.39
N GLY A 186 -11.15 9.13 -0.82
CA GLY A 186 -11.61 10.25 0.00
C GLY A 186 -13.07 10.17 0.46
N ALA A 187 -13.93 9.54 -0.33
CA ALA A 187 -15.38 9.42 -0.05
C ALA A 187 -15.78 8.09 0.58
N VAL A 188 -14.82 7.31 1.09
CA VAL A 188 -15.06 5.96 1.65
C VAL A 188 -14.85 6.00 3.17
N ASP A 189 -15.68 5.27 3.92
CA ASP A 189 -15.49 5.14 5.37
C ASP A 189 -14.15 4.48 5.73
N PRO A 190 -13.59 4.73 6.93
CA PRO A 190 -12.23 4.30 7.29
C PRO A 190 -11.98 2.79 7.17
N ILE A 191 -12.94 1.95 7.58
CA ILE A 191 -12.78 0.49 7.59
C ILE A 191 -12.74 -0.05 6.15
N VAL A 192 -13.68 0.41 5.32
CA VAL A 192 -13.73 0.01 3.90
C VAL A 192 -12.55 0.60 3.14
N ARG A 193 -12.09 1.82 3.48
CA ARG A 193 -10.93 2.47 2.88
C ARG A 193 -9.68 1.62 3.06
N GLU A 194 -9.38 1.18 4.28
CA GLU A 194 -8.20 0.37 4.57
C GLU A 194 -8.19 -0.94 3.76
N ARG A 195 -9.33 -1.62 3.71
CA ARG A 195 -9.50 -2.83 2.91
C ARG A 195 -9.25 -2.57 1.42
N LEU A 196 -9.83 -1.49 0.86
CA LEU A 196 -9.64 -1.12 -0.55
C LEU A 196 -8.19 -0.76 -0.87
N GLN A 197 -7.50 -0.06 0.01
CA GLN A 197 -6.07 0.23 -0.13
C GLN A 197 -5.23 -1.05 -0.17
N ASN A 198 -5.50 -2.00 0.73
CA ASN A 198 -4.79 -3.27 0.78
C ASN A 198 -5.06 -4.12 -0.48
N GLU A 199 -6.31 -4.16 -0.95
CA GLU A 199 -6.68 -4.81 -2.22
C GLU A 199 -5.95 -4.15 -3.41
N PHE A 200 -5.94 -2.82 -3.45
CA PHE A 200 -5.26 -2.07 -4.52
C PHE A 200 -3.75 -2.32 -4.55
N LEU A 201 -3.09 -2.33 -3.39
CA LEU A 201 -1.66 -2.63 -3.31
C LEU A 201 -1.33 -4.06 -3.77
N ARG A 202 -2.22 -5.03 -3.52
CA ARG A 202 -2.07 -6.39 -4.08
C ARG A 202 -2.15 -6.37 -5.60
N LEU A 203 -3.18 -5.73 -6.14
CA LEU A 203 -3.37 -5.58 -7.59
C LEU A 203 -2.18 -4.89 -8.27
N GLN A 204 -1.64 -3.84 -7.65
CA GLN A 204 -0.50 -3.11 -8.21
C GLN A 204 0.77 -3.97 -8.31
N ARG A 205 1.00 -4.88 -7.35
CA ARG A 205 2.14 -5.82 -7.43
C ARG A 205 2.09 -6.70 -8.67
N ASP A 206 0.88 -7.14 -9.04
CA ASP A 206 0.67 -8.01 -10.19
C ASP A 206 0.68 -7.23 -11.51
N LEU A 207 0.13 -6.02 -11.51
CA LEU A 207 -0.01 -5.18 -12.70
C LEU A 207 1.25 -4.37 -13.00
N ALA A 208 2.03 -4.01 -11.97
CA ALA A 208 3.27 -3.22 -12.04
C ALA A 208 3.13 -1.93 -12.90
N LYS A 209 1.98 -1.22 -12.83
CA LYS A 209 1.72 0.01 -13.58
C LYS A 209 2.33 1.22 -12.88
N THR A 210 2.69 2.25 -13.63
CA THR A 210 3.05 3.55 -13.04
C THR A 210 1.79 4.27 -12.58
N ILE A 211 1.81 4.79 -11.37
CA ILE A 211 0.64 5.44 -10.76
C ILE A 211 1.05 6.79 -10.19
N LEU A 212 0.38 7.85 -10.62
CA LEU A 212 0.37 9.14 -9.95
C LEU A 212 -0.90 9.25 -9.11
N PHE A 213 -0.72 9.31 -7.82
CA PHE A 213 -1.79 9.28 -6.83
C PHE A 213 -1.82 10.61 -6.08
N VAL A 214 -2.98 11.24 -5.95
CA VAL A 214 -3.16 12.47 -5.19
C VAL A 214 -3.98 12.19 -3.94
N THR A 215 -3.48 12.66 -2.80
CA THR A 215 -4.22 12.66 -1.53
C THR A 215 -3.87 13.89 -0.69
N HIS A 216 -4.69 14.18 0.32
CA HIS A 216 -4.37 15.14 1.37
C HIS A 216 -3.95 14.46 2.68
N ASP A 217 -3.99 13.13 2.72
CA ASP A 217 -3.69 12.31 3.89
C ASP A 217 -2.26 11.77 3.80
N ILE A 218 -1.41 12.14 4.77
CA ILE A 218 -0.02 11.71 4.82
C ILE A 218 0.11 10.22 5.15
N ASP A 219 -0.79 9.65 5.97
CA ASP A 219 -0.77 8.23 6.31
C ASP A 219 -1.09 7.37 5.08
N GLU A 220 -2.03 7.86 4.25
CA GLU A 220 -2.31 7.24 2.97
C GLU A 220 -1.09 7.32 2.02
N ALA A 221 -0.41 8.48 1.98
CA ALA A 221 0.79 8.64 1.15
C ALA A 221 1.93 7.69 1.57
N ILE A 222 2.14 7.53 2.88
CA ILE A 222 3.13 6.61 3.45
C ILE A 222 2.78 5.15 3.13
N LYS A 223 1.51 4.77 3.27
CA LYS A 223 1.03 3.41 3.05
C LYS A 223 1.07 3.00 1.58
N MET A 224 0.70 3.93 0.68
CA MET A 224 0.46 3.63 -0.73
C MET A 224 1.67 3.87 -1.63
N GLY A 225 2.54 4.84 -1.28
CA GLY A 225 3.58 5.35 -2.18
C GLY A 225 4.89 4.58 -2.11
N ASP A 226 5.48 4.29 -3.26
CA ASP A 226 6.93 4.00 -3.36
C ASP A 226 7.74 5.29 -3.23
N LEU A 227 7.17 6.41 -3.74
CA LEU A 227 7.73 7.76 -3.70
C LEU A 227 6.64 8.74 -3.26
N VAL A 228 7.02 9.73 -2.47
CA VAL A 228 6.11 10.78 -1.98
C VAL A 228 6.64 12.15 -2.37
N ALA A 229 5.80 12.91 -3.08
CA ALA A 229 6.03 14.31 -3.42
C ALA A 229 5.23 15.20 -2.47
N VAL A 230 5.89 15.76 -1.46
CA VAL A 230 5.27 16.69 -0.51
C VAL A 230 5.23 18.08 -1.13
N MET A 231 4.02 18.58 -1.38
CA MET A 231 3.79 19.91 -1.95
C MET A 231 3.33 20.89 -0.88
N GLN A 232 3.87 22.11 -0.92
CA GLN A 232 3.45 23.20 -0.05
C GLN A 232 2.63 24.25 -0.81
N GLN A 233 2.01 25.18 -0.07
CA GLN A 233 1.28 26.31 -0.63
C GLN A 233 2.11 27.02 -1.72
N GLY A 234 1.43 27.42 -2.79
CA GLY A 234 2.07 28.04 -3.96
C GLY A 234 2.59 27.03 -4.99
N GLY A 235 2.29 25.74 -4.83
CA GLY A 235 2.62 24.70 -5.83
C GLY A 235 4.10 24.35 -5.91
N VAL A 236 4.82 24.49 -4.80
CA VAL A 236 6.26 24.19 -4.70
C VAL A 236 6.46 22.79 -4.12
N LEU A 237 7.39 22.04 -4.69
CA LEU A 237 7.83 20.76 -4.17
C LEU A 237 8.72 20.98 -2.94
N ALA A 238 8.24 20.57 -1.76
CA ALA A 238 8.99 20.70 -0.52
C ALA A 238 9.99 19.54 -0.32
N GLN A 239 9.58 18.32 -0.63
CA GLN A 239 10.44 17.13 -0.58
C GLN A 239 9.90 16.06 -1.53
N PHE A 240 10.82 15.33 -2.16
CA PHE A 240 10.51 14.14 -2.96
C PHE A 240 11.41 13.00 -2.51
N ALA A 241 10.84 11.99 -1.90
CA ALA A 241 11.61 10.89 -1.31
C ALA A 241 10.73 9.63 -1.12
N PRO A 242 11.32 8.44 -0.93
CA PRO A 242 10.62 7.28 -0.40
C PRO A 242 10.03 7.58 1.00
N PRO A 243 8.90 6.93 1.40
CA PRO A 243 8.29 7.13 2.70
C PRO A 243 9.24 7.00 3.89
N ALA A 244 10.10 6.01 3.89
CA ALA A 244 11.08 5.79 4.98
C ALA A 244 12.04 6.98 5.15
N GLU A 245 12.55 7.53 4.05
CA GLU A 245 13.43 8.70 4.06
C GLU A 245 12.68 9.97 4.49
N LEU A 246 11.45 10.15 4.00
CA LEU A 246 10.59 11.28 4.38
C LEU A 246 10.33 11.31 5.89
N LEU A 247 10.10 10.15 6.51
CA LEU A 247 9.88 10.01 7.94
C LEU A 247 11.16 10.21 8.76
N ALA A 248 12.29 9.67 8.28
CA ALA A 248 13.55 9.72 9.01
C ALA A 248 14.26 11.08 8.89
N ARG A 249 14.18 11.74 7.72
CA ARG A 249 14.97 12.94 7.37
C ARG A 249 14.10 13.99 6.66
N PRO A 250 13.14 14.62 7.36
CA PRO A 250 12.39 15.74 6.77
C PRO A 250 13.35 16.91 6.51
N VAL A 251 13.34 17.44 5.27
CA VAL A 251 14.27 18.49 4.83
C VAL A 251 13.96 19.89 5.37
N SER A 252 12.78 20.10 5.96
CA SER A 252 12.34 21.38 6.49
C SER A 252 11.36 21.22 7.63
N ASP A 253 11.17 22.30 8.42
CA ASP A 253 10.16 22.35 9.48
C ASP A 253 8.73 22.19 8.94
N PHE A 254 8.47 22.64 7.71
CA PHE A 254 7.20 22.42 7.07
C PHE A 254 6.94 20.92 6.88
N VAL A 255 7.88 20.19 6.28
CA VAL A 255 7.76 18.76 6.07
C VAL A 255 7.66 18.03 7.40
N ALA A 256 8.50 18.36 8.38
CA ALA A 256 8.48 17.76 9.71
C ALA A 256 7.12 17.90 10.40
N ARG A 257 6.50 19.09 10.34
CA ARG A 257 5.15 19.32 10.88
C ARG A 257 4.07 18.63 10.07
N PHE A 258 4.20 18.58 8.74
CA PHE A 258 3.22 17.97 7.86
C PHE A 258 3.16 16.45 8.05
N VAL A 259 4.32 15.81 8.21
CA VAL A 259 4.43 14.37 8.50
C VAL A 259 3.89 14.04 9.90
N GLY A 260 4.03 14.94 10.85
CA GLY A 260 3.54 14.80 12.21
C GLY A 260 4.60 14.40 13.23
N ALA A 261 4.27 14.60 14.53
CA ALA A 261 5.17 14.23 15.62
C ALA A 261 5.25 12.71 15.83
N ASP A 262 4.26 11.98 15.35
CA ASP A 262 4.14 10.51 15.42
C ASP A 262 4.88 9.76 14.30
N ARG A 263 5.79 10.43 13.61
CA ARG A 263 6.57 9.87 12.48
C ARG A 263 7.28 8.55 12.80
N GLY A 264 7.74 8.37 14.06
CA GLY A 264 8.32 7.11 14.52
C GLY A 264 7.32 5.96 14.46
N LEU A 265 6.09 6.18 14.96
CA LEU A 265 5.01 5.20 14.88
C LEU A 265 4.57 4.92 13.43
N LYS A 266 4.56 5.96 12.58
CA LYS A 266 4.28 5.79 11.14
C LYS A 266 5.35 4.95 10.46
N GLY A 267 6.61 5.09 10.87
CA GLY A 267 7.73 4.26 10.39
C GLY A 267 7.51 2.78 10.64
N LEU A 268 6.89 2.41 11.76
CA LEU A 268 6.58 1.01 12.07
C LEU A 268 5.60 0.37 11.07
N SER A 269 4.79 1.15 10.36
CA SER A 269 3.90 0.61 9.31
C SER A 269 4.64 0.19 8.04
N LEU A 270 5.88 0.62 7.88
CA LEU A 270 6.74 0.27 6.73
C LEU A 270 7.59 -0.98 6.97
N VAL A 271 7.70 -1.43 8.23
CA VAL A 271 8.52 -2.58 8.63
C VAL A 271 7.61 -3.74 9.01
N ARG A 272 7.93 -4.94 8.57
CA ARG A 272 7.16 -6.16 8.86
C ARG A 272 7.89 -7.06 9.84
N VAL A 273 7.16 -7.94 10.50
CA VAL A 273 7.73 -8.92 11.44
C VAL A 273 8.84 -9.76 10.78
N ARG A 274 8.70 -10.15 9.52
CA ARG A 274 9.73 -10.89 8.77
C ARG A 274 11.02 -10.11 8.52
N ASP A 275 10.98 -8.77 8.59
CA ASP A 275 12.09 -7.89 8.27
C ASP A 275 12.96 -7.57 9.49
N VAL A 276 12.61 -8.11 10.67
CA VAL A 276 13.28 -7.84 11.94
C VAL A 276 13.80 -9.12 12.57
N PRO A 277 14.93 -9.07 13.31
CA PRO A 277 15.42 -10.21 14.06
C PRO A 277 14.42 -10.55 15.16
N LEU A 278 14.09 -11.84 15.27
CA LEU A 278 13.25 -12.38 16.32
C LEU A 278 14.13 -12.96 17.43
N ARG A 279 13.73 -12.81 18.69
CA ARG A 279 14.37 -13.51 19.80
C ARG A 279 14.01 -14.99 19.78
N ALA A 280 14.93 -15.86 20.18
CA ALA A 280 14.60 -17.25 20.44
C ALA A 280 13.63 -17.35 21.62
N ALA A 281 12.56 -18.13 21.49
CA ALA A 281 11.65 -18.43 22.60
C ALA A 281 12.23 -19.54 23.43
N VAL A 282 12.17 -19.41 24.75
CA VAL A 282 12.33 -20.57 25.65
C VAL A 282 11.08 -21.42 25.55
N THR A 283 11.17 -22.57 24.88
CA THR A 283 10.02 -23.45 24.62
C THR A 283 10.07 -24.68 25.56
N ALA A 284 8.91 -25.22 25.87
CA ALA A 284 8.76 -26.52 26.57
C ALA A 284 7.49 -27.22 26.05
N ARG A 285 7.36 -28.50 26.37
CA ARG A 285 6.19 -29.29 26.00
C ARG A 285 5.36 -29.64 27.22
N PRO A 286 4.03 -29.79 27.10
CA PRO A 286 3.21 -30.33 28.17
C PRO A 286 3.74 -31.69 28.64
N GLY A 287 3.84 -31.86 29.97
CA GLY A 287 4.41 -33.06 30.60
C GLY A 287 5.95 -33.04 30.77
N GLU A 288 6.67 -32.09 30.19
CA GLU A 288 8.11 -31.91 30.44
C GLU A 288 8.36 -31.57 31.92
N PRO A 289 9.43 -32.12 32.55
CA PRO A 289 9.76 -31.76 33.92
C PRO A 289 10.01 -30.27 34.11
N ALA A 290 9.42 -29.66 35.14
CA ALA A 290 9.51 -28.23 35.40
C ALA A 290 10.94 -27.76 35.75
N GLY A 291 11.78 -28.58 36.36
CA GLY A 291 13.16 -28.23 36.76
C GLY A 291 14.02 -27.74 35.58
N PRO A 292 14.19 -28.54 34.53
CA PRO A 292 14.94 -28.10 33.32
C PRO A 292 14.34 -26.87 32.60
N ALA A 293 13.02 -26.74 32.61
CA ALA A 293 12.36 -25.55 32.05
C ALA A 293 12.68 -24.28 32.87
N ARG A 294 12.67 -24.42 34.21
CA ARG A 294 13.03 -23.36 35.15
C ARG A 294 14.48 -22.92 35.00
N GLU A 295 15.42 -23.84 34.81
CA GLU A 295 16.82 -23.49 34.58
C GLU A 295 17.00 -22.68 33.26
N ARG A 296 16.29 -23.07 32.21
CA ARG A 296 16.33 -22.36 30.93
C ARG A 296 15.77 -20.94 31.03
N ILE A 297 14.65 -20.77 31.73
CA ILE A 297 14.00 -19.46 31.89
C ILE A 297 14.81 -18.51 32.76
N LEU A 298 15.46 -19.04 33.85
CA LEU A 298 16.30 -18.21 34.71
C LEU A 298 17.54 -17.65 34.00
N ALA A 299 17.94 -18.28 32.90
CA ALA A 299 19.03 -17.80 32.04
C ALA A 299 18.56 -16.78 30.97
N ASP A 300 17.25 -16.58 30.80
CA ASP A 300 16.67 -15.68 29.83
C ASP A 300 16.10 -14.43 30.53
N PRO A 301 16.29 -13.23 29.98
CA PRO A 301 15.71 -11.99 30.52
C PRO A 301 14.18 -11.93 30.42
N PHE A 302 13.55 -12.81 29.63
CA PHE A 302 12.11 -12.85 29.44
C PHE A 302 11.50 -13.94 30.35
N PRO A 303 10.62 -13.59 31.31
CA PRO A 303 10.24 -14.48 32.43
C PRO A 303 9.14 -15.48 32.10
N TYR A 304 8.97 -15.84 30.81
CA TYR A 304 7.93 -16.77 30.37
C TYR A 304 8.49 -17.93 29.57
N VAL A 305 7.93 -19.13 29.77
CA VAL A 305 8.14 -20.31 28.91
C VAL A 305 6.96 -20.41 27.93
N LEU A 306 7.26 -20.61 26.68
CA LEU A 306 6.26 -20.88 25.66
C LEU A 306 6.00 -22.39 25.58
N LEU A 307 4.80 -22.81 25.92
CA LEU A 307 4.38 -24.20 25.67
C LEU A 307 4.10 -24.38 24.18
N VAL A 308 4.66 -25.44 23.61
CA VAL A 308 4.44 -25.83 22.21
C VAL A 308 3.95 -27.29 22.12
N ASP A 309 3.19 -27.58 21.09
CA ASP A 309 2.74 -28.93 20.77
C ASP A 309 3.83 -29.78 20.08
N GLY A 310 3.48 -31.01 19.66
CA GLY A 310 4.39 -31.91 18.94
C GLY A 310 4.81 -31.40 17.55
N GLU A 311 4.13 -30.39 16.99
CA GLU A 311 4.38 -29.77 15.70
C GLU A 311 5.02 -28.37 15.82
N GLU A 312 5.53 -28.03 17.01
CA GLU A 312 6.12 -26.73 17.36
C GLU A 312 5.12 -25.54 17.23
N ARG A 313 3.82 -25.82 17.40
CA ARG A 313 2.80 -24.76 17.43
C ARG A 313 2.61 -24.28 18.88
N PRO A 314 2.46 -22.96 19.10
CA PRO A 314 2.32 -22.40 20.42
C PRO A 314 0.97 -22.78 21.04
N ILE A 315 0.99 -23.14 22.35
CA ILE A 315 -0.19 -23.48 23.15
C ILE A 315 -0.54 -22.33 24.11
N GLY A 316 0.46 -21.76 24.79
CA GLY A 316 0.28 -20.68 25.77
C GLY A 316 1.57 -20.38 26.52
N TRP A 317 1.52 -19.36 27.39
CA TRP A 317 2.63 -18.94 28.23
C TRP A 317 2.53 -19.49 29.60
N LEU A 318 3.66 -19.90 30.20
CA LEU A 318 3.79 -20.15 31.62
C LEU A 318 4.73 -19.11 32.24
N ASP A 319 4.26 -18.41 33.28
CA ASP A 319 5.10 -17.52 34.08
C ASP A 319 6.12 -18.34 34.88
N GLN A 320 7.34 -17.80 35.02
CA GLN A 320 8.38 -18.45 35.84
C GLN A 320 7.96 -18.69 37.29
N ASP A 321 7.13 -17.77 37.83
CA ASP A 321 6.68 -17.82 39.21
C ASP A 321 5.58 -18.90 39.44
N ASP A 322 4.85 -19.26 38.37
CA ASP A 322 3.78 -20.26 38.36
C ASP A 322 4.28 -21.66 37.98
N LEU A 323 5.58 -21.82 37.70
CA LEU A 323 6.15 -23.13 37.41
C LEU A 323 6.14 -24.01 38.64
N PRO A 324 5.60 -25.26 38.58
CA PRO A 324 5.59 -26.17 39.73
C PRO A 324 7.02 -26.49 40.18
N ALA A 325 7.19 -26.64 41.51
CA ALA A 325 8.49 -27.02 42.09
C ALA A 325 8.91 -28.43 41.65
N GLU A 326 7.94 -29.35 41.57
CA GLU A 326 8.10 -30.75 41.15
C GLU A 326 6.96 -31.13 40.21
N GLY A 327 7.21 -32.08 39.30
CA GLY A 327 6.20 -32.57 38.34
C GLY A 327 6.40 -32.05 36.93
N GLY A 328 5.40 -32.28 36.09
CA GLY A 328 5.39 -31.89 34.69
C GLY A 328 4.64 -30.59 34.44
N LEU A 329 5.01 -29.85 33.38
CA LEU A 329 4.34 -28.66 32.95
C LEU A 329 2.92 -28.97 32.47
N ASN A 330 1.92 -28.18 32.91
CA ASN A 330 0.52 -28.38 32.55
C ASN A 330 0.01 -27.21 31.72
N ALA A 331 -0.59 -27.52 30.56
CA ALA A 331 -1.19 -26.52 29.68
C ALA A 331 -2.45 -25.86 30.31
N GLU A 332 -3.07 -26.47 31.35
CA GLU A 332 -4.22 -25.87 32.03
C GLU A 332 -3.88 -24.60 32.81
N HIS A 333 -2.60 -24.40 33.17
CA HIS A 333 -2.11 -23.21 33.84
C HIS A 333 -1.52 -22.18 32.86
N ALA A 334 -1.56 -22.47 31.56
CA ALA A 334 -0.98 -21.57 30.58
C ALA A 334 -1.88 -20.32 30.36
N ILE A 335 -1.24 -19.16 30.42
CA ILE A 335 -1.87 -17.89 29.99
C ILE A 335 -2.25 -18.02 28.51
N PRO A 336 -3.47 -17.64 28.14
CA PRO A 336 -3.91 -17.75 26.76
C PRO A 336 -2.96 -17.09 25.78
N MET A 337 -2.73 -17.76 24.65
CA MET A 337 -1.88 -17.24 23.58
C MET A 337 -2.38 -15.91 23.09
N SER A 338 -1.51 -14.92 23.07
CA SER A 338 -1.78 -13.62 22.45
C SER A 338 -0.49 -12.82 22.38
N PRO A 339 -0.26 -12.06 21.33
CA PRO A 339 -0.79 -12.28 20.00
C PRO A 339 0.08 -13.21 19.15
N LEU A 340 -0.52 -13.87 18.16
CA LEU A 340 0.21 -14.50 17.07
C LEU A 340 0.51 -13.46 16.00
N LEU A 341 1.77 -13.38 15.60
CA LEU A 341 2.26 -12.44 14.60
C LEU A 341 2.62 -13.18 13.31
N GLU A 342 1.92 -12.91 12.24
CA GLU A 342 2.25 -13.42 10.91
C GLU A 342 3.45 -12.65 10.32
N PRO A 343 4.24 -13.24 9.42
CA PRO A 343 5.40 -12.58 8.80
C PRO A 343 5.06 -11.25 8.11
N GLU A 344 3.85 -11.12 7.58
CA GLU A 344 3.34 -9.92 6.89
C GLU A 344 2.77 -8.85 7.83
N THR A 345 2.61 -9.14 9.12
CA THR A 345 2.13 -8.17 10.12
C THR A 345 3.10 -7.00 10.21
N THR A 346 2.60 -5.76 10.18
CA THR A 346 3.44 -4.57 10.36
C THR A 346 3.87 -4.44 11.83
N LEU A 347 5.03 -3.83 12.09
CA LEU A 347 5.45 -3.57 13.48
C LEU A 347 4.47 -2.65 14.22
N LYS A 348 3.76 -1.77 13.51
CA LYS A 348 2.70 -0.93 14.08
C LYS A 348 1.54 -1.78 14.59
N ASP A 349 1.05 -2.72 13.77
CA ASP A 349 -0.05 -3.61 14.16
C ASP A 349 0.41 -4.56 15.27
N ALA A 350 1.62 -5.12 15.15
CA ALA A 350 2.23 -5.94 16.19
C ALA A 350 2.29 -5.18 17.53
N LEU A 351 2.79 -3.96 17.55
CA LEU A 351 2.84 -3.13 18.76
C LEU A 351 1.44 -2.91 19.35
N SER A 352 0.45 -2.62 18.53
CA SER A 352 -0.94 -2.44 18.99
C SER A 352 -1.50 -3.72 19.63
N MET A 353 -1.22 -4.89 19.04
CA MET A 353 -1.62 -6.19 19.58
C MET A 353 -0.91 -6.49 20.91
N LEU A 354 0.40 -6.19 21.00
CA LEU A 354 1.20 -6.41 22.21
C LEU A 354 0.75 -5.56 23.39
N LEU A 355 0.40 -4.28 23.14
CA LEU A 355 -0.09 -3.38 24.18
C LEU A 355 -1.46 -3.78 24.74
N ALA A 356 -2.24 -4.55 23.99
CA ALA A 356 -3.54 -5.09 24.43
C ALA A 356 -3.42 -6.47 25.09
N ALA A 357 -2.24 -7.12 25.04
CA ALA A 357 -2.01 -8.45 25.53
C ALA A 357 -1.53 -8.43 27.00
N GLU A 358 -1.84 -9.48 27.76
CA GLU A 358 -1.39 -9.68 29.13
C GLU A 358 0.14 -9.88 29.17
N VAL A 359 0.66 -10.71 28.26
CA VAL A 359 2.11 -10.87 28.05
C VAL A 359 2.51 -9.94 26.90
N GLN A 360 3.31 -8.92 27.19
CA GLN A 360 3.73 -7.92 26.20
C GLN A 360 4.80 -8.46 25.22
N ALA A 361 4.58 -9.68 24.74
CA ALA A 361 5.39 -10.35 23.73
C ALA A 361 4.49 -11.06 22.73
N GLY A 362 4.81 -10.94 21.43
CA GLY A 362 4.14 -11.62 20.36
C GLY A 362 4.94 -12.83 19.87
N ILE A 363 4.23 -13.89 19.53
CA ILE A 363 4.81 -15.10 18.97
C ILE A 363 4.76 -14.99 17.46
N ALA A 364 5.90 -14.84 16.82
CA ALA A 364 5.99 -14.90 15.37
C ALA A 364 5.86 -16.37 14.92
N VAL A 365 4.93 -16.61 13.97
CA VAL A 365 4.64 -17.94 13.44
C VAL A 365 4.82 -17.99 11.93
N ASP A 366 5.19 -19.17 11.42
CA ASP A 366 5.26 -19.42 9.98
C ASP A 366 3.86 -19.67 9.36
N GLY A 367 3.80 -19.89 8.04
CA GLY A 367 2.55 -20.20 7.33
C GLY A 367 1.88 -21.53 7.73
N GLN A 368 2.52 -22.32 8.60
CA GLN A 368 2.00 -23.57 9.19
C GLN A 368 1.64 -23.39 10.67
N GLY A 369 1.80 -22.19 11.22
CA GLY A 369 1.51 -21.86 12.61
C GLY A 369 2.62 -22.27 13.59
N ARG A 370 3.82 -22.63 13.11
CA ARG A 370 4.96 -23.02 13.96
C ARG A 370 5.72 -21.79 14.44
N VAL A 371 6.25 -21.86 15.65
CA VAL A 371 7.01 -20.78 16.29
C VAL A 371 8.29 -20.48 15.50
N MET A 372 8.45 -19.21 15.10
CA MET A 372 9.68 -18.67 14.52
C MET A 372 10.52 -17.93 15.56
N GLY A 373 9.89 -17.35 16.60
CA GLY A 373 10.53 -16.60 17.65
C GLY A 373 9.60 -15.61 18.32
N LEU A 374 10.16 -14.73 19.14
CA LEU A 374 9.46 -13.70 19.91
C LEU A 374 9.77 -12.30 19.39
N LEU A 375 8.80 -11.41 19.58
CA LEU A 375 8.95 -9.98 19.40
C LEU A 375 8.30 -9.25 20.58
N THR A 376 9.07 -8.44 21.30
CA THR A 376 8.58 -7.66 22.43
C THR A 376 8.29 -6.21 22.06
N ALA A 377 7.54 -5.49 22.91
CA ALA A 377 7.32 -4.05 22.70
C ALA A 377 8.64 -3.25 22.71
N ASP A 378 9.63 -3.65 23.51
CA ASP A 378 10.95 -3.03 23.54
C ASP A 378 11.73 -3.25 22.25
N ASP A 379 11.64 -4.44 21.65
CA ASP A 379 12.26 -4.74 20.36
C ASP A 379 11.66 -3.85 19.27
N ILE A 380 10.33 -3.68 19.26
CA ILE A 380 9.65 -2.77 18.32
C ILE A 380 10.02 -1.32 18.62
N GLY A 381 10.09 -0.91 19.89
CA GLY A 381 10.46 0.44 20.31
C GLY A 381 11.82 0.91 19.75
N ALA A 382 12.73 -0.01 19.52
CA ALA A 382 14.02 0.29 18.92
C ALA A 382 13.90 0.82 17.47
N TYR A 383 12.85 0.44 16.75
CA TYR A 383 12.58 0.90 15.36
C TYR A 383 11.83 2.24 15.30
N THR A 384 11.38 2.79 16.42
CA THR A 384 10.76 4.13 16.45
C THR A 384 11.79 5.27 16.38
N ARG A 385 13.08 4.96 16.61
CA ARG A 385 14.16 5.95 16.60
C ARG A 385 14.52 6.33 15.16
N PRO A 386 14.68 7.63 14.84
CA PRO A 386 15.11 8.07 13.52
C PRO A 386 16.45 7.44 13.12
N GLY A 387 16.50 6.75 12.00
CA GLY A 387 17.72 6.12 11.46
C GLY A 387 17.94 4.66 11.87
N ALA A 388 17.05 4.03 12.61
CA ALA A 388 17.10 2.59 12.84
C ALA A 388 16.69 1.84 11.55
N SER A 389 17.69 1.28 10.86
CA SER A 389 17.49 0.40 9.70
C SER A 389 17.62 -1.07 10.15
N PRO A 390 16.89 -2.02 9.54
CA PRO A 390 17.04 -3.45 9.83
C PRO A 390 18.47 -3.98 9.62
N THR A 391 19.28 -3.28 8.81
CA THR A 391 20.65 -3.69 8.46
C THR A 391 21.73 -3.26 9.43
N ASP A 392 21.44 -2.40 10.43
CA ASP A 392 22.48 -1.83 11.31
C ASP A 392 22.79 -2.68 12.57
N ARG A 393 22.26 -3.89 12.71
CA ARG A 393 22.37 -4.71 13.93
C ARG A 393 22.96 -6.10 13.75
N THR A 394 23.82 -6.32 12.76
CA THR A 394 24.57 -7.59 12.67
C THR A 394 25.85 -7.62 13.52
N ASP A 395 26.23 -6.52 14.19
CA ASP A 395 27.41 -6.44 15.04
C ASP A 395 27.05 -5.88 16.42
N GLY A 396 26.73 -6.76 17.33
CA GLY A 396 26.71 -6.52 18.78
C GLY A 396 27.31 -7.73 19.51
N PRO A 397 28.05 -7.52 20.59
CA PRO A 397 28.99 -8.49 21.17
C PRO A 397 28.34 -9.76 21.67
#